data_dae7349bd982adb876a23792767135d3
#
_entry.id   dae7349bd982adb876a23792767135d3
#
_cell.length_a   1.000
_cell.length_b   1.000
_cell.length_c   1.000
_cell.angle_alpha   90.00
_cell.angle_beta   90.00
_cell.angle_gamma   90.00
#
_symmetry.space_group_name_H-M   'P 1'
#
loop_
_entity.id
_entity.type
_entity.pdbx_description
1 polymer ?
#
loop_
_entity_poly.entity_id
_entity_poly.type
_entity_poly.pdbx_seq_one_letter_code
_entity_poly.pdbx_strand_id
1 'polypeptide(L)'
;MQSDEKIQAHLVSVWRESKKFFSIGGKEGMLVLTDKHLTFVYKTESRMKWWKAVTQRQVINFIKSKNTMIIHDGYNEQELINDLENKKNIELVFDDISKISYEEKVWGSVLELEYEKYGKQEKFQYAIAQDWVKYPVKEPTKYMKVDWKPFVQYIKDRRILTK
;
A
#
# COMPACT_ATOMS: atom_id res chain seq x y z
N MET A 1 1.91 11.82 11.40
CA MET A 1 1.33 12.58 10.29
C MET A 1 1.27 14.06 10.65
N GLN A 2 1.57 14.92 9.70
CA GLN A 2 1.58 16.37 9.92
C GLN A 2 0.23 16.98 9.56
N SER A 3 -0.12 18.13 10.18
CA SER A 3 -1.46 18.74 10.05
C SER A 3 -1.81 19.20 8.64
N ASP A 4 -0.82 19.54 7.82
CA ASP A 4 -1.00 19.99 6.43
C ASP A 4 -0.81 18.88 5.40
N GLU A 5 -0.57 17.66 5.86
CA GLU A 5 -0.30 16.51 5.00
C GLU A 5 -1.56 16.03 4.30
N LYS A 6 -1.42 15.67 3.02
CA LYS A 6 -2.54 15.25 2.18
C LYS A 6 -2.30 13.89 1.56
N ILE A 7 -3.34 13.07 1.53
CA ILE A 7 -3.32 11.77 0.86
C ILE A 7 -3.23 12.00 -0.65
N GLN A 8 -2.29 11.31 -1.28
CA GLN A 8 -2.05 11.35 -2.72
C GLN A 8 -2.50 10.07 -3.42
N ALA A 9 -2.48 8.96 -2.70
CA ALA A 9 -2.98 7.68 -3.20
C ALA A 9 -3.46 6.82 -2.04
N HIS A 10 -4.56 6.11 -2.25
CA HIS A 10 -5.12 5.18 -1.29
C HIS A 10 -5.53 3.92 -2.03
N LEU A 11 -4.82 2.83 -1.76
CA LEU A 11 -5.04 1.55 -2.42
C LEU A 11 -5.52 0.53 -1.38
N VAL A 12 -6.63 -0.13 -1.68
CA VAL A 12 -7.21 -1.16 -0.81
C VAL A 12 -6.92 -2.55 -1.36
N SER A 13 -7.22 -3.58 -0.59
CA SER A 13 -7.02 -4.96 -1.01
C SER A 13 -5.58 -5.26 -1.41
N VAL A 14 -4.63 -4.67 -0.66
CA VAL A 14 -3.19 -4.84 -0.91
C VAL A 14 -2.69 -6.01 -0.11
N TRP A 15 -2.01 -6.93 -0.78
CA TRP A 15 -1.35 -8.07 -0.16
C TRP A 15 0.13 -7.77 0.00
N ARG A 16 0.62 -7.84 1.23
CA ARG A 16 2.04 -7.61 1.53
C ARG A 16 2.68 -8.91 1.97
N GLU A 17 3.79 -9.27 1.33
CA GLU A 17 4.61 -10.40 1.74
C GLU A 17 6.04 -9.93 2.04
N SER A 18 6.62 -10.50 3.09
CA SER A 18 8.01 -10.26 3.39
C SER A 18 8.90 -11.03 2.43
N LYS A 19 9.98 -10.41 1.98
CA LYS A 19 11.00 -11.06 1.14
C LYS A 19 12.16 -11.60 1.98
N LYS A 20 12.05 -11.56 3.31
CA LYS A 20 13.04 -12.14 4.20
C LYS A 20 12.92 -13.66 4.23
N PHE A 21 14.05 -14.33 4.39
CA PHE A 21 14.12 -15.78 4.53
C PHE A 21 13.29 -16.23 5.74
N PHE A 22 12.54 -17.32 5.59
CA PHE A 22 11.65 -17.89 6.61
C PHE A 22 10.38 -17.07 6.92
N SER A 23 10.06 -16.09 6.12
CA SER A 23 8.78 -15.42 6.27
C SER A 23 7.65 -16.31 5.75
N ILE A 24 6.61 -16.48 6.54
CA ILE A 24 5.46 -17.30 6.20
C ILE A 24 4.22 -16.42 6.11
N GLY A 25 3.50 -16.51 4.99
CA GLY A 25 2.24 -15.82 4.78
C GLY A 25 2.41 -14.33 4.51
N GLY A 26 1.31 -13.72 4.19
CA GLY A 26 1.24 -12.29 3.93
C GLY A 26 0.18 -11.64 4.79
N LYS A 27 0.00 -10.34 4.58
CA LYS A 27 -1.02 -9.56 5.28
C LYS A 27 -1.80 -8.71 4.30
N GLU A 28 -3.11 -8.69 4.49
CA GLU A 28 -3.99 -7.79 3.75
C GLU A 28 -4.01 -6.42 4.43
N GLY A 29 -4.00 -5.36 3.63
CA GLY A 29 -4.10 -4.02 4.16
C GLY A 29 -4.32 -2.99 3.08
N MET A 30 -3.98 -1.76 3.43
CA MET A 30 -4.06 -0.61 2.53
C MET A 30 -2.69 0.02 2.39
N LEU A 31 -2.38 0.52 1.21
CA LEU A 31 -1.26 1.44 1.03
C LEU A 31 -1.80 2.86 0.97
N VAL A 32 -1.31 3.71 1.83
CA VAL A 32 -1.68 5.12 1.87
C VAL A 32 -0.43 5.94 1.63
N LEU A 33 -0.42 6.68 0.54
CA LEU A 33 0.67 7.58 0.18
C LEU A 33 0.20 9.01 0.41
N THR A 34 0.93 9.73 1.24
CA THR A 34 0.72 11.17 1.40
C THR A 34 1.84 11.92 0.71
N ASP A 35 1.80 13.25 0.76
CA ASP A 35 2.89 14.06 0.23
C ASP A 35 4.18 13.96 1.08
N LYS A 36 4.15 13.27 2.22
CA LYS A 36 5.30 13.16 3.13
C LYS A 36 5.63 11.75 3.60
N HIS A 37 4.66 10.85 3.56
CA HIS A 37 4.81 9.50 4.14
C HIS A 37 4.21 8.43 3.27
N LEU A 38 4.73 7.21 3.43
CA LEU A 38 4.10 5.99 2.91
C LEU A 38 3.77 5.09 4.10
N THR A 39 2.52 4.68 4.18
CA THR A 39 2.03 3.82 5.27
C THR A 39 1.36 2.58 4.72
N PHE A 40 1.70 1.42 5.28
CA PHE A 40 0.90 0.22 5.08
C PHE A 40 0.00 0.06 6.29
N VAL A 41 -1.31 0.21 6.10
CA VAL A 41 -2.31 0.12 7.15
C VAL A 41 -2.79 -1.32 7.22
N TYR A 42 -2.24 -2.05 8.15
CA TYR A 42 -2.53 -3.46 8.39
C TYR A 42 -3.71 -3.64 9.35
N LYS A 43 -3.83 -2.75 10.34
CA LYS A 43 -4.94 -2.72 11.28
C LYS A 43 -5.66 -1.39 11.15
N THR A 44 -6.95 -1.43 10.91
CA THR A 44 -7.76 -0.22 10.80
C THR A 44 -8.94 -0.25 11.77
N GLU A 45 -9.18 0.87 12.43
CA GLU A 45 -10.39 1.13 13.20
C GLU A 45 -11.44 1.82 12.33
N SER A 46 -11.07 2.22 11.12
CA SER A 46 -11.97 2.87 10.19
C SER A 46 -13.08 1.90 9.79
N ARG A 47 -14.32 2.30 10.04
CA ARG A 47 -15.50 1.51 9.68
C ARG A 47 -16.00 1.95 8.32
N MET A 48 -15.27 1.59 7.30
CA MET A 48 -15.74 1.80 5.94
C MET A 48 -16.84 0.78 5.66
N LYS A 49 -18.07 1.18 5.92
CA LYS A 49 -19.25 0.32 5.75
C LYS A 49 -19.41 -0.21 4.33
N TRP A 50 -18.66 0.34 3.40
CA TRP A 50 -18.74 0.03 1.98
C TRP A 50 -17.44 -0.52 1.42
N TRP A 51 -16.63 -1.20 2.26
CA TRP A 51 -15.38 -1.83 1.82
C TRP A 51 -15.54 -2.63 0.52
N LYS A 52 -16.58 -3.43 0.45
CA LYS A 52 -16.84 -4.27 -0.73
C LYS A 52 -17.04 -3.41 -1.98
N ALA A 53 -17.83 -2.32 -1.85
CA ALA A 53 -18.07 -1.40 -2.96
C ALA A 53 -16.80 -0.67 -3.36
N VAL A 54 -15.96 -0.27 -2.40
CA VAL A 54 -14.68 0.39 -2.66
C VAL A 54 -13.74 -0.55 -3.41
N THR A 55 -13.63 -1.81 -2.96
CA THR A 55 -12.81 -2.80 -3.62
C THR A 55 -13.27 -3.05 -5.06
N GLN A 56 -14.58 -3.17 -5.28
CA GLN A 56 -15.13 -3.35 -6.61
C GLN A 56 -14.86 -2.15 -7.52
N ARG A 57 -15.00 -0.94 -7.01
CA ARG A 57 -14.69 0.28 -7.77
C ARG A 57 -13.22 0.34 -8.13
N GLN A 58 -12.34 -0.07 -7.22
CA GLN A 58 -10.91 -0.12 -7.49
C GLN A 58 -10.59 -1.08 -8.65
N VAL A 59 -11.19 -2.26 -8.66
CA VAL A 59 -11.03 -3.22 -9.75
C VAL A 59 -11.45 -2.60 -11.08
N ILE A 60 -12.63 -1.96 -11.11
CA ILE A 60 -13.13 -1.31 -12.31
C ILE A 60 -12.18 -0.20 -12.76
N ASN A 61 -11.69 0.62 -11.82
CA ASN A 61 -10.75 1.69 -12.14
C ASN A 61 -9.47 1.16 -12.78
N PHE A 62 -8.94 0.05 -12.28
CA PHE A 62 -7.72 -0.54 -12.82
C PHE A 62 -7.93 -1.24 -14.16
N ILE A 63 -9.13 -1.67 -14.47
CA ILE A 63 -9.48 -2.16 -15.81
C ILE A 63 -9.48 -1.01 -16.82
N LYS A 64 -9.96 0.16 -16.42
CA LYS A 64 -10.05 1.34 -17.28
C LYS A 64 -8.74 2.12 -17.37
N SER A 65 -8.04 2.26 -16.25
CA SER A 65 -6.79 3.00 -16.14
C SER A 65 -5.93 2.34 -15.08
N LYS A 66 -4.74 1.92 -15.46
CA LYS A 66 -3.83 1.19 -14.55
C LYS A 66 -3.08 2.10 -13.58
N ASN A 67 -3.36 3.41 -13.59
CA ASN A 67 -2.70 4.39 -12.73
C ASN A 67 -2.97 4.11 -11.25
N THR A 68 -1.91 3.93 -10.47
CA THR A 68 -2.00 3.63 -9.03
C THR A 68 -2.15 4.88 -8.15
N MET A 69 -2.06 6.07 -8.73
CA MET A 69 -2.28 7.32 -8.00
C MET A 69 -3.78 7.64 -7.95
N ILE A 70 -4.52 6.84 -7.19
CA ILE A 70 -5.98 6.95 -7.05
C ILE A 70 -6.34 7.14 -5.58
N ILE A 71 -7.47 7.80 -5.33
CA ILE A 71 -7.99 8.06 -3.99
C ILE A 71 -9.44 7.57 -3.96
N HIS A 72 -9.80 6.88 -2.89
CA HIS A 72 -11.17 6.42 -2.68
C HIS A 72 -11.88 7.31 -1.69
N ASP A 73 -13.14 7.65 -1.98
CA ASP A 73 -14.00 8.38 -1.05
C ASP A 73 -14.22 7.56 0.22
N GLY A 74 -14.35 8.26 1.34
CA GLY A 74 -14.63 7.62 2.63
C GLY A 74 -13.41 7.34 3.48
N TYR A 75 -12.22 7.49 2.93
CA TYR A 75 -10.98 7.43 3.69
C TYR A 75 -10.23 8.74 3.52
N ASN A 76 -10.06 9.49 4.60
CA ASN A 76 -9.44 10.81 4.58
C ASN A 76 -8.27 10.88 5.57
N GLU A 77 -7.67 12.05 5.68
CA GLU A 77 -6.51 12.29 6.54
C GLU A 77 -6.80 11.99 8.00
N GLN A 78 -8.02 12.27 8.48
CA GLN A 78 -8.40 11.97 9.84
C GLN A 78 -8.45 10.46 10.11
N GLU A 79 -8.93 9.68 9.13
CA GLU A 79 -8.95 8.22 9.24
C GLU A 79 -7.54 7.67 9.33
N LEU A 80 -6.62 8.23 8.56
CA LEU A 80 -5.21 7.82 8.59
C LEU A 80 -4.59 8.16 9.95
N ILE A 81 -4.86 9.34 10.50
CA ILE A 81 -4.37 9.73 11.83
C ILE A 81 -4.85 8.72 12.87
N ASN A 82 -6.12 8.35 12.83
CA ASN A 82 -6.69 7.36 13.75
C ASN A 82 -6.00 6.00 13.60
N ASP A 83 -5.77 5.56 12.38
CA ASP A 83 -5.12 4.28 12.12
C ASP A 83 -3.66 4.27 12.61
N LEU A 84 -2.97 5.40 12.55
CA LEU A 84 -1.59 5.51 13.00
C LEU A 84 -1.44 5.43 14.52
N GLU A 85 -2.52 5.51 15.28
CA GLU A 85 -2.51 5.24 16.71
C GLU A 85 -2.17 3.78 17.01
N ASN A 86 -2.50 2.87 16.10
CA ASN A 86 -2.12 1.47 16.21
C ASN A 86 -0.68 1.30 15.72
N LYS A 87 0.21 0.91 16.62
CA LYS A 87 1.66 0.81 16.33
C LYS A 87 2.03 -0.31 15.36
N LYS A 88 1.09 -1.16 14.99
CA LYS A 88 1.28 -2.16 13.93
C LYS A 88 1.28 -1.52 12.55
N ASN A 89 0.72 -0.32 12.42
CA ASN A 89 0.73 0.47 11.19
C ASN A 89 1.96 1.36 11.21
N ILE A 90 2.88 1.12 10.28
CA ILE A 90 4.17 1.81 10.27
C ILE A 90 4.16 2.91 9.22
N GLU A 91 4.35 4.15 9.67
CA GLU A 91 4.49 5.32 8.82
C GLU A 91 5.95 5.52 8.47
N LEU A 92 6.27 5.55 7.17
CA LEU A 92 7.62 5.75 6.69
C LEU A 92 7.76 7.15 6.08
N VAL A 93 8.74 7.92 6.52
CA VAL A 93 9.19 9.07 5.74
C VAL A 93 9.92 8.56 4.49
N PHE A 94 9.96 9.34 3.43
CA PHE A 94 10.54 8.85 2.18
C PHE A 94 12.04 8.54 2.31
N ASP A 95 12.75 9.21 3.21
CA ASP A 95 14.16 8.94 3.46
C ASP A 95 14.41 7.61 4.18
N ASP A 96 13.41 7.03 4.86
CA ASP A 96 13.52 5.69 5.43
C ASP A 96 13.59 4.61 4.34
N ILE A 97 13.14 4.94 3.14
CA ILE A 97 13.06 3.99 2.03
C ILE A 97 14.40 3.94 1.31
N SER A 98 15.11 2.83 1.46
CA SER A 98 16.40 2.63 0.82
C SER A 98 16.27 2.20 -0.63
N LYS A 99 15.22 1.45 -0.95
CA LYS A 99 14.97 1.00 -2.32
C LYS A 99 13.46 0.89 -2.56
N ILE A 100 13.03 1.38 -3.72
CA ILE A 100 11.66 1.19 -4.21
C ILE A 100 11.72 0.90 -5.71
N SER A 101 11.05 -0.15 -6.14
CA SER A 101 11.00 -0.57 -7.53
C SER A 101 9.71 -1.30 -7.80
N TYR A 102 9.46 -1.63 -9.06
CA TYR A 102 8.29 -2.39 -9.45
C TYR A 102 8.64 -3.37 -10.56
N GLU A 103 7.85 -4.43 -10.65
CA GLU A 103 8.07 -5.47 -11.64
C GLU A 103 6.72 -6.01 -12.13
N GLU A 104 6.62 -6.23 -13.42
CA GLU A 104 5.47 -6.86 -14.05
C GLU A 104 5.69 -8.37 -14.10
N LYS A 105 4.87 -9.12 -13.35
CA LYS A 105 4.89 -10.57 -13.37
C LYS A 105 3.74 -11.08 -14.25
N VAL A 106 3.81 -12.34 -14.66
CA VAL A 106 2.71 -12.96 -15.42
C VAL A 106 1.41 -12.90 -14.62
N TRP A 107 1.48 -13.06 -13.31
CA TRP A 107 0.31 -13.15 -12.43
C TRP A 107 -0.12 -11.81 -11.83
N GLY A 108 0.64 -10.75 -11.98
CA GLY A 108 0.29 -9.45 -11.43
C GLY A 108 1.45 -8.48 -11.40
N SER A 109 1.15 -7.25 -11.04
CA SER A 109 2.14 -6.17 -10.95
C SER A 109 2.58 -6.01 -9.50
N VAL A 110 3.89 -6.02 -9.24
CA VAL A 110 4.46 -6.05 -7.90
C VAL A 110 5.23 -4.76 -7.63
N LEU A 111 4.98 -4.18 -6.46
CA LEU A 111 5.79 -3.10 -5.89
C LEU A 111 6.76 -3.71 -4.88
N GLU A 112 8.05 -3.41 -5.00
CA GLU A 112 9.08 -3.88 -4.07
C GLU A 112 9.61 -2.71 -3.25
N LEU A 113 9.74 -2.92 -1.94
CA LEU A 113 10.13 -1.88 -1.00
C LEU A 113 11.14 -2.43 0.00
N GLU A 114 12.25 -1.70 0.16
CA GLU A 114 13.21 -1.94 1.24
C GLU A 114 13.30 -0.66 2.06
N TYR A 115 13.22 -0.79 3.37
CA TYR A 115 13.32 0.36 4.26
C TYR A 115 14.01 0.00 5.56
N GLU A 116 14.48 1.02 6.25
CA GLU A 116 15.06 0.87 7.59
C GLU A 116 14.28 1.75 8.55
N LYS A 117 13.82 1.15 9.65
CA LYS A 117 13.12 1.87 10.71
C LYS A 117 13.35 1.16 12.03
N TYR A 118 13.59 1.93 13.10
CA TYR A 118 13.88 1.42 14.45
C TYR A 118 15.08 0.45 14.45
N GLY A 119 16.08 0.74 13.61
CA GLY A 119 17.28 -0.10 13.51
C GLY A 119 17.09 -1.43 12.79
N LYS A 120 15.91 -1.65 12.19
CA LYS A 120 15.60 -2.87 11.45
C LYS A 120 15.46 -2.57 9.98
N GLN A 121 16.09 -3.41 9.15
CA GLN A 121 15.94 -3.36 7.71
C GLN A 121 14.89 -4.38 7.28
N GLU A 122 13.92 -3.93 6.51
CA GLU A 122 12.79 -4.75 6.05
C GLU A 122 12.70 -4.73 4.54
N LYS A 123 12.27 -5.87 3.98
CA LYS A 123 12.03 -6.02 2.54
C LYS A 123 10.64 -6.60 2.35
N PHE A 124 9.80 -5.88 1.62
CA PHE A 124 8.45 -6.33 1.33
C PHE A 124 8.12 -6.20 -0.15
N GLN A 125 7.21 -7.05 -0.59
CA GLN A 125 6.55 -6.88 -1.88
C GLN A 125 5.05 -6.70 -1.67
N TYR A 126 4.45 -5.89 -2.52
CA TYR A 126 3.03 -5.54 -2.48
C TYR A 126 2.41 -5.83 -3.82
N ALA A 127 1.21 -6.40 -3.80
CA ALA A 127 0.40 -6.59 -5.00
C ALA A 127 -1.04 -6.32 -4.65
N ILE A 128 -1.81 -5.84 -5.62
CA ILE A 128 -3.23 -5.57 -5.41
C ILE A 128 -4.00 -6.82 -5.76
N ALA A 129 -4.75 -7.34 -4.78
CA ALA A 129 -5.54 -8.55 -4.96
C ALA A 129 -6.85 -8.21 -5.66
N GLN A 130 -7.25 -9.07 -6.59
CA GLN A 130 -8.54 -8.97 -7.27
C GLN A 130 -9.55 -9.94 -6.65
N ASP A 131 -9.15 -11.18 -6.46
CA ASP A 131 -10.02 -12.24 -5.91
C ASP A 131 -9.32 -12.89 -4.73
N TRP A 132 -10.14 -13.38 -3.80
CA TRP A 132 -9.69 -13.97 -2.56
C TRP A 132 -10.31 -15.33 -2.32
N VAL A 133 -9.54 -16.26 -1.75
CA VAL A 133 -10.09 -17.41 -1.04
C VAL A 133 -10.13 -17.06 0.45
N LYS A 134 -11.18 -17.47 1.15
CA LYS A 134 -11.37 -17.10 2.57
C LYS A 134 -11.20 -18.27 3.53
N TYR A 135 -11.23 -19.49 3.04
CA TYR A 135 -11.15 -20.68 3.86
C TYR A 135 -10.22 -21.70 3.19
N PRO A 136 -9.35 -22.39 3.93
CA PRO A 136 -9.14 -22.32 5.38
C PRO A 136 -8.39 -21.08 5.85
N VAL A 137 -7.66 -20.40 4.97
CA VAL A 137 -6.90 -19.17 5.27
C VAL A 137 -7.26 -18.14 4.22
N LYS A 138 -7.44 -16.89 4.64
CA LYS A 138 -7.71 -15.80 3.69
C LYS A 138 -6.43 -15.44 2.95
N GLU A 139 -6.43 -15.65 1.65
CA GLU A 139 -5.30 -15.28 0.79
C GLU A 139 -5.78 -14.95 -0.63
N PRO A 140 -5.02 -14.17 -1.38
CA PRO A 140 -5.39 -13.84 -2.76
C PRO A 140 -5.27 -15.04 -3.68
N THR A 141 -6.22 -15.14 -4.63
CA THR A 141 -6.16 -16.14 -5.70
C THR A 141 -5.87 -15.50 -7.06
N LYS A 142 -6.07 -14.19 -7.18
CA LYS A 142 -5.84 -13.46 -8.41
C LYS A 142 -5.40 -12.04 -8.09
N TYR A 143 -4.41 -11.54 -8.82
CA TYR A 143 -3.85 -10.20 -8.63
C TYR A 143 -4.13 -9.30 -9.83
N MET A 144 -4.15 -7.99 -9.58
CA MET A 144 -4.37 -6.99 -10.61
C MET A 144 -3.08 -6.66 -11.36
N LYS A 145 -3.23 -6.33 -12.64
CA LYS A 145 -2.19 -5.69 -13.44
C LYS A 145 -2.38 -4.19 -13.33
N VAL A 146 -1.41 -3.51 -12.74
CA VAL A 146 -1.45 -2.06 -12.51
C VAL A 146 -0.12 -1.43 -12.88
N ASP A 147 -0.11 -0.11 -13.06
CA ASP A 147 1.12 0.64 -13.35
C ASP A 147 1.60 1.31 -12.07
N TRP A 148 2.65 0.76 -11.48
CA TRP A 148 3.28 1.30 -10.29
C TRP A 148 4.21 2.49 -10.57
N LYS A 149 4.50 2.78 -11.83
CA LYS A 149 5.47 3.81 -12.19
C LYS A 149 5.16 5.18 -11.58
N PRO A 150 3.93 5.73 -11.72
CA PRO A 150 3.65 7.04 -11.12
C PRO A 150 3.77 7.05 -9.60
N PHE A 151 3.40 5.96 -8.95
CA PHE A 151 3.51 5.81 -7.50
C PHE A 151 5.00 5.82 -7.06
N VAL A 152 5.81 5.01 -7.71
CA VAL A 152 7.25 4.91 -7.43
C VAL A 152 7.94 6.25 -7.72
N GLN A 153 7.60 6.87 -8.85
CA GLN A 153 8.22 8.14 -9.25
C GLN A 153 7.90 9.26 -8.27
N TYR A 154 6.67 9.30 -7.76
CA TYR A 154 6.27 10.27 -6.75
C TYR A 154 7.19 10.22 -5.54
N ILE A 155 7.45 9.02 -5.03
CA ILE A 155 8.32 8.81 -3.87
C ILE A 155 9.77 9.17 -4.19
N LYS A 156 10.28 8.71 -5.33
CA LYS A 156 11.66 8.97 -5.75
C LYS A 156 11.94 10.46 -5.89
N ASP A 157 11.02 11.21 -6.48
CA ASP A 157 11.18 12.65 -6.68
C ASP A 157 11.28 13.39 -5.34
N ARG A 158 10.44 13.02 -4.38
CA ARG A 158 10.43 13.67 -3.05
C ARG A 158 11.60 13.26 -2.20
N ARG A 159 12.06 12.03 -2.32
CA ARG A 159 13.26 11.55 -1.62
C ARG A 159 14.50 12.34 -2.09
N ILE A 160 14.61 12.63 -3.37
CA ILE A 160 15.68 13.45 -3.93
C ILE A 160 15.59 14.87 -3.40
N LEU A 161 14.39 15.45 -3.32
CA LEU A 161 14.17 16.81 -2.85
C LEU A 161 14.46 16.99 -1.36
N THR A 162 14.35 15.92 -0.55
CA THR A 162 14.62 15.97 0.89
C THR A 162 16.10 15.80 1.24
N LYS A 163 16.91 15.47 0.27
CA LYS A 163 18.35 15.40 0.41
C LYS A 163 18.98 16.72 0.01
#